data_db010b0c880a4f8f7978348879c84509
#
_entry.id   db010b0c880a4f8f7978348879c84509
#
_cell.length_a   1.000
_cell.length_b   1.000
_cell.length_c   1.000
_cell.angle_alpha   90.00
_cell.angle_beta   90.00
_cell.angle_gamma   90.00
#
_symmetry.space_group_name_H-M   'P 1'
#
loop_
_entity.id
_entity.type
_entity.pdbx_description
1 polymer ?
#
loop_
_entity_poly.entity_id
_entity_poly.type
_entity_poly.pdbx_seq_one_letter_code
_entity_poly.pdbx_strand_id
1 'polypeptide(L)'
;MKFSAAFIGALLLTQGGVGTAQIPPDELPPAGTDTGLEGKYDPENGIAQLIRDKSAEAAKSKIFEDDHVLVFMPLPEEEVVAPGHVLVVPKRMGARNLLDLKPHEMRDLLVAVQKAAIAQKKGLGATGFRVQQNNGLSSSQTVYHAHFHVIPSFGGKAPGTPAPRRKLPEAEYNAIAAKLRAAWPRSG
;
A
#
# COMPACT_ATOMS: atom_id res chain seq x y z
N MET A 1 5.76 -13.39 -19.74
CA MET A 1 6.88 -12.95 -18.88
C MET A 1 6.48 -13.24 -17.45
N LYS A 2 7.25 -14.05 -16.73
CA LYS A 2 6.99 -14.31 -15.32
C LYS A 2 7.40 -13.06 -14.56
N PHE A 3 6.43 -12.35 -13.98
CA PHE A 3 6.73 -11.29 -13.02
C PHE A 3 7.50 -11.93 -11.86
N SER A 4 8.72 -11.49 -11.67
CA SER A 4 9.45 -11.83 -10.46
C SER A 4 8.71 -11.19 -9.30
N ALA A 5 8.07 -12.02 -8.48
CA ALA A 5 7.40 -11.60 -7.24
C ALA A 5 8.46 -11.23 -6.21
N ALA A 6 9.15 -10.14 -6.46
CA ALA A 6 10.11 -9.59 -5.54
C ALA A 6 9.56 -8.29 -4.94
N PHE A 7 9.09 -8.46 -3.71
CA PHE A 7 9.11 -7.46 -2.65
C PHE A 7 8.15 -6.27 -2.74
N ILE A 8 6.90 -6.51 -2.40
CA ILE A 8 6.27 -5.60 -1.44
C ILE A 8 6.42 -6.28 -0.08
N GLY A 9 7.56 -6.02 0.55
CA GLY A 9 8.04 -6.71 1.72
C GLY A 9 7.01 -6.78 2.85
N ALA A 10 6.93 -7.93 3.46
CA ALA A 10 6.12 -8.22 4.63
C ALA A 10 6.42 -7.27 5.79
N LEU A 11 5.54 -6.32 6.03
CA LEU A 11 5.57 -5.54 7.27
C LEU A 11 5.03 -6.43 8.39
N LEU A 12 5.91 -7.06 9.13
CA LEU A 12 5.59 -7.76 10.39
C LEU A 12 5.13 -6.72 11.43
N LEU A 13 3.83 -6.57 11.60
CA LEU A 13 3.26 -5.93 12.77
C LEU A 13 3.05 -7.01 13.84
N THR A 14 4.04 -7.22 14.69
CA THR A 14 3.87 -7.97 15.93
C THR A 14 3.13 -7.12 16.94
N GLN A 15 2.13 -7.69 17.59
CA GLN A 15 1.33 -7.05 18.62
C GLN A 15 1.93 -7.27 19.99
N GLY A 16 1.94 -6.21 20.78
CA GLY A 16 2.29 -6.25 22.20
C GLY A 16 3.30 -5.16 22.55
N GLY A 17 2.80 -3.97 22.87
CA GLY A 17 3.65 -2.83 23.25
C GLY A 17 4.13 -2.03 22.04
N VAL A 18 4.66 -0.84 22.27
CA VAL A 18 5.31 0.01 21.27
C VAL A 18 6.60 -0.69 20.81
N GLY A 19 6.44 -1.88 20.23
CA GLY A 19 7.54 -2.63 19.63
C GLY A 19 7.73 -2.13 18.22
N THR A 20 8.84 -1.48 17.97
CA THR A 20 9.38 -1.29 16.63
C THR A 20 9.40 -2.65 15.94
N ALA A 21 8.73 -2.79 14.80
CA ALA A 21 8.94 -3.94 13.94
C ALA A 21 10.44 -3.95 13.62
N GLN A 22 11.18 -4.83 14.28
CA GLN A 22 12.61 -4.96 14.04
C GLN A 22 12.79 -5.74 12.74
N ILE A 23 13.45 -5.10 11.77
CA ILE A 23 13.99 -5.79 10.61
C ILE A 23 14.98 -6.82 11.16
N PRO A 24 14.91 -8.09 10.73
CA PRO A 24 15.89 -9.08 11.14
C PRO A 24 17.33 -8.55 10.95
N PRO A 25 18.27 -8.86 11.86
CA PRO A 25 19.63 -8.31 11.79
C PRO A 25 20.37 -8.63 10.48
N ASP A 26 20.02 -9.73 9.85
CA ASP A 26 20.56 -10.19 8.56
C ASP A 26 19.93 -9.46 7.34
N GLU A 27 18.79 -8.80 7.53
CA GLU A 27 18.17 -7.93 6.51
C GLU A 27 18.59 -6.46 6.66
N LEU A 28 19.30 -6.12 7.74
CA LEU A 28 19.81 -4.78 7.94
C LEU A 28 21.06 -4.58 7.05
N PRO A 29 21.13 -3.46 6.32
CA PRO A 29 22.35 -3.13 5.60
C PRO A 29 23.51 -2.93 6.59
N PRO A 30 24.76 -3.16 6.14
CA PRO A 30 25.93 -2.96 6.98
C PRO A 30 25.96 -1.58 7.65
N ALA A 31 26.46 -1.52 8.89
CA ALA A 31 26.59 -0.26 9.61
C ALA A 31 27.39 0.76 8.77
N GLY A 32 26.84 1.97 8.63
CA GLY A 32 27.44 3.04 7.81
C GLY A 32 26.96 3.09 6.35
N THR A 33 26.11 2.17 5.89
CA THR A 33 25.39 2.34 4.65
C THR A 33 24.21 3.29 4.86
N ASP A 34 24.19 4.40 4.15
CA ASP A 34 23.05 5.33 4.17
C ASP A 34 21.87 4.74 3.39
N THR A 35 21.11 3.91 4.08
CA THR A 35 19.86 3.32 3.60
C THR A 35 18.65 3.90 4.33
N GLY A 36 18.86 5.04 5.00
CA GLY A 36 17.83 5.75 5.73
C GLY A 36 16.79 6.37 4.81
N LEU A 37 16.48 7.64 5.03
CA LEU A 37 15.53 8.43 4.22
C LEU A 37 16.00 8.60 2.77
N GLU A 38 17.29 8.51 2.54
CA GLU A 38 18.00 8.71 1.26
C GLU A 38 18.10 7.43 0.40
N GLY A 39 17.36 6.38 0.72
CA GLY A 39 17.39 5.13 -0.02
C GLY A 39 17.23 5.32 -1.53
N LYS A 40 17.95 4.52 -2.31
CA LYS A 40 18.00 4.67 -3.76
C LYS A 40 16.66 4.27 -4.39
N TYR A 41 16.14 5.14 -5.25
CA TYR A 41 14.99 4.81 -6.09
C TYR A 41 15.38 3.75 -7.12
N ASP A 42 14.61 2.66 -7.13
CA ASP A 42 14.70 1.65 -8.18
C ASP A 42 13.58 1.88 -9.21
N PRO A 43 13.88 2.23 -10.46
CA PRO A 43 12.86 2.42 -11.48
C PRO A 43 12.11 1.12 -11.85
N GLU A 44 12.66 -0.03 -11.47
CA GLU A 44 12.07 -1.34 -11.71
C GLU A 44 11.37 -1.91 -10.45
N ASN A 45 11.16 -1.10 -9.39
CA ASN A 45 10.36 -1.53 -8.25
C ASN A 45 8.92 -1.88 -8.67
N GLY A 46 8.26 -2.77 -7.92
CA GLY A 46 6.93 -3.28 -8.29
C GLY A 46 5.85 -2.20 -8.46
N ILE A 47 5.92 -1.09 -7.70
CA ILE A 47 4.98 0.03 -7.85
C ILE A 47 5.20 0.74 -9.19
N ALA A 48 6.46 1.03 -9.53
CA ALA A 48 6.80 1.66 -10.80
C ALA A 48 6.42 0.78 -12.00
N GLN A 49 6.61 -0.53 -11.89
CA GLN A 49 6.16 -1.48 -12.90
C GLN A 49 4.62 -1.45 -13.05
N LEU A 50 3.88 -1.50 -11.94
CA LEU A 50 2.41 -1.46 -11.98
C LEU A 50 1.86 -0.15 -12.57
N ILE A 51 2.51 0.99 -12.32
CA ILE A 51 2.13 2.28 -12.91
C ILE A 51 2.26 2.23 -14.45
N ARG A 52 3.34 1.61 -14.95
CA ARG A 52 3.60 1.49 -16.40
C ARG A 52 2.76 0.41 -17.07
N ASP A 53 2.39 -0.63 -16.33
CA ASP A 53 1.65 -1.78 -16.89
C ASP A 53 0.20 -1.41 -17.18
N LYS A 54 -0.19 -1.54 -18.45
CA LYS A 54 -1.55 -1.29 -18.96
C LYS A 54 -2.27 -2.60 -19.34
N SER A 55 -1.72 -3.73 -18.94
CA SER A 55 -2.34 -5.05 -19.22
C SER A 55 -3.66 -5.21 -18.45
N ALA A 56 -4.51 -6.11 -18.96
CA ALA A 56 -5.74 -6.50 -18.27
C ALA A 56 -5.45 -7.16 -16.91
N GLU A 57 -4.30 -7.81 -16.76
CA GLU A 57 -3.89 -8.43 -15.50
C GLU A 57 -3.58 -7.36 -14.44
N ALA A 58 -2.75 -6.38 -14.80
CA ALA A 58 -2.47 -5.24 -13.90
C ALA A 58 -3.75 -4.49 -13.51
N ALA A 59 -4.72 -4.36 -14.42
CA ALA A 59 -5.99 -3.70 -14.17
C ALA A 59 -6.82 -4.38 -13.06
N LYS A 60 -6.62 -5.68 -12.80
CA LYS A 60 -7.34 -6.39 -11.74
C LYS A 60 -7.04 -5.81 -10.35
N SER A 61 -5.81 -5.39 -10.09
CA SER A 61 -5.40 -4.80 -8.81
C SER A 61 -5.76 -3.32 -8.68
N LYS A 62 -5.86 -2.58 -9.79
CA LYS A 62 -6.12 -1.14 -9.80
C LYS A 62 -7.56 -0.83 -9.39
N ILE A 63 -7.71 0.03 -8.41
CA ILE A 63 -9.02 0.50 -7.91
C ILE A 63 -9.39 1.84 -8.54
N PHE A 64 -8.40 2.75 -8.64
CA PHE A 64 -8.55 4.06 -9.25
C PHE A 64 -7.20 4.49 -9.84
N GLU A 65 -7.25 5.17 -10.98
CA GLU A 65 -6.08 5.78 -11.60
C GLU A 65 -6.51 7.07 -12.30
N ASP A 66 -5.76 8.15 -12.10
CA ASP A 66 -5.82 9.39 -12.86
C ASP A 66 -4.41 9.77 -13.36
N ASP A 67 -4.20 11.03 -13.76
CA ASP A 67 -2.90 11.48 -14.25
C ASP A 67 -1.82 11.57 -13.16
N HIS A 68 -2.22 11.68 -11.89
CA HIS A 68 -1.34 11.97 -10.77
C HIS A 68 -1.20 10.82 -9.77
N VAL A 69 -2.28 10.06 -9.56
CA VAL A 69 -2.39 9.07 -8.49
C VAL A 69 -2.83 7.72 -9.04
N LEU A 70 -2.25 6.65 -8.48
CA LEU A 70 -2.74 5.28 -8.63
C LEU A 70 -3.14 4.75 -7.26
N VAL A 71 -4.30 4.10 -7.19
CA VAL A 71 -4.79 3.35 -6.02
C VAL A 71 -4.99 1.89 -6.41
N PHE A 72 -4.37 0.99 -5.67
CA PHE A 72 -4.42 -0.44 -6.00
C PHE A 72 -4.41 -1.32 -4.75
N MET A 73 -4.89 -2.54 -4.87
CA MET A 73 -4.73 -3.58 -3.86
C MET A 73 -3.37 -4.26 -4.04
N PRO A 74 -2.68 -4.69 -2.95
CA PRO A 74 -1.53 -5.61 -3.08
C PRO A 74 -1.88 -6.79 -3.97
N LEU A 75 -0.90 -7.33 -4.69
CA LEU A 75 -1.13 -8.41 -5.65
C LEU A 75 -1.74 -9.65 -4.96
N PRO A 76 -2.53 -10.49 -5.69
CA PRO A 76 -3.23 -11.64 -5.08
C PRO A 76 -2.32 -12.66 -4.40
N GLU A 77 -1.10 -12.81 -4.90
CA GLU A 77 -0.07 -13.69 -4.33
C GLU A 77 0.54 -13.18 -3.02
N GLU A 78 0.29 -11.92 -2.67
CA GLU A 78 0.80 -11.32 -1.45
C GLU A 78 -0.16 -11.50 -0.27
N GLU A 79 0.38 -11.58 0.93
CA GLU A 79 -0.43 -11.58 2.13
C GLU A 79 -0.90 -10.17 2.46
N VAL A 80 -2.20 -10.00 2.59
CA VAL A 80 -2.80 -8.71 2.97
C VAL A 80 -3.00 -8.61 4.48
N VAL A 81 -2.83 -7.40 5.01
CA VAL A 81 -3.10 -7.08 6.42
C VAL A 81 -4.59 -7.16 6.74
N ALA A 82 -5.43 -6.77 5.77
CA ALA A 82 -6.88 -6.87 5.85
C ALA A 82 -7.49 -6.95 4.45
N PRO A 83 -8.61 -7.66 4.25
CA PRO A 83 -9.35 -7.63 2.99
C PRO A 83 -9.75 -6.20 2.63
N GLY A 84 -9.37 -5.75 1.43
CA GLY A 84 -9.61 -4.38 0.99
C GLY A 84 -8.54 -3.36 1.42
N HIS A 85 -7.41 -3.81 1.96
CA HIS A 85 -6.20 -2.99 2.09
C HIS A 85 -5.80 -2.45 0.72
N VAL A 86 -5.60 -1.16 0.59
CA VAL A 86 -5.13 -0.52 -0.65
C VAL A 86 -3.90 0.34 -0.40
N LEU A 87 -3.14 0.52 -1.46
CA LEU A 87 -1.99 1.43 -1.53
C LEU A 87 -2.38 2.63 -2.39
N VAL A 88 -2.01 3.83 -1.95
CA VAL A 88 -2.17 5.09 -2.67
C VAL A 88 -0.80 5.64 -2.98
N VAL A 89 -0.48 5.84 -4.24
CA VAL A 89 0.87 6.20 -4.71
C VAL A 89 0.84 7.34 -5.72
N PRO A 90 1.85 8.22 -5.75
CA PRO A 90 2.02 9.17 -6.83
C PRO A 90 2.47 8.43 -8.09
N LYS A 91 2.00 8.86 -9.25
CA LYS A 91 2.48 8.29 -10.53
C LYS A 91 3.83 8.85 -10.97
N ARG A 92 4.30 9.92 -10.34
CA ARG A 92 5.63 10.48 -10.61
C ARG A 92 6.72 9.53 -10.16
N MET A 93 7.55 9.11 -11.09
CA MET A 93 8.75 8.31 -10.81
C MET A 93 9.76 9.13 -10.00
N GLY A 94 10.56 8.45 -9.17
CA GLY A 94 11.60 9.08 -8.35
C GLY A 94 11.10 9.68 -7.02
N ALA A 95 9.80 9.67 -6.73
CA ALA A 95 9.27 10.05 -5.42
C ALA A 95 9.51 8.89 -4.43
N ARG A 96 10.63 8.90 -3.71
CA ARG A 96 11.04 7.80 -2.82
C ARG A 96 10.19 7.70 -1.56
N ASN A 97 9.96 8.83 -0.91
CA ASN A 97 9.25 8.93 0.36
C ASN A 97 8.54 10.29 0.50
N LEU A 98 8.01 10.59 1.67
CA LEU A 98 7.26 11.82 1.94
C LEU A 98 8.07 13.09 1.65
N LEU A 99 9.39 13.06 1.87
CA LEU A 99 10.26 14.25 1.70
C LEU A 99 10.43 14.65 0.23
N ASP A 100 10.26 13.71 -0.69
CA ASP A 100 10.36 13.97 -2.13
C ASP A 100 9.03 14.48 -2.73
N LEU A 101 7.93 14.42 -1.97
CA LEU A 101 6.61 14.82 -2.48
C LEU A 101 6.47 16.33 -2.55
N LYS A 102 5.91 16.81 -3.65
CA LYS A 102 5.53 18.22 -3.84
C LYS A 102 4.18 18.51 -3.14
N PRO A 103 3.92 19.78 -2.74
CA PRO A 103 2.67 20.12 -2.05
C PRO A 103 1.39 19.71 -2.77
N HIS A 104 1.34 19.83 -4.10
CA HIS A 104 0.18 19.40 -4.88
C HIS A 104 0.04 17.87 -4.89
N GLU A 105 1.14 17.12 -4.95
CA GLU A 105 1.12 15.65 -4.88
C GLU A 105 0.63 15.17 -3.51
N MET A 106 1.07 15.79 -2.42
CA MET A 106 0.56 15.49 -1.09
C MET A 106 -0.93 15.72 -0.97
N ARG A 107 -1.45 16.83 -1.53
CA ARG A 107 -2.89 17.10 -1.58
C ARG A 107 -3.64 16.02 -2.35
N ASP A 108 -3.18 15.68 -3.55
CA ASP A 108 -3.85 14.72 -4.42
C ASP A 108 -3.83 13.31 -3.81
N LEU A 109 -2.71 12.91 -3.18
CA LEU A 109 -2.59 11.65 -2.44
C LEU A 109 -3.53 11.59 -1.23
N LEU A 110 -3.64 12.66 -0.42
CA LEU A 110 -4.53 12.67 0.74
C LEU A 110 -6.00 12.68 0.34
N VAL A 111 -6.36 13.33 -0.75
CA VAL A 111 -7.72 13.24 -1.33
C VAL A 111 -8.02 11.80 -1.78
N ALA A 112 -7.05 11.13 -2.43
CA ALA A 112 -7.21 9.73 -2.81
C ALA A 112 -7.29 8.78 -1.61
N VAL A 113 -6.51 9.01 -0.54
CA VAL A 113 -6.61 8.30 0.74
C VAL A 113 -8.02 8.44 1.34
N GLN A 114 -8.57 9.65 1.36
CA GLN A 114 -9.94 9.90 1.84
C GLN A 114 -10.97 9.14 0.99
N LYS A 115 -10.85 9.19 -0.34
CA LYS A 115 -11.74 8.46 -1.26
C LYS A 115 -11.64 6.95 -1.07
N ALA A 116 -10.44 6.42 -0.85
CA ALA A 116 -10.22 4.99 -0.56
C ALA A 116 -10.93 4.57 0.73
N ALA A 117 -10.81 5.35 1.81
CA ALA A 117 -11.52 5.09 3.05
C ALA A 117 -13.05 5.13 2.89
N ILE A 118 -13.58 6.07 2.09
CA ILE A 118 -15.01 6.13 1.76
C ILE A 118 -15.44 4.89 0.97
N ALA A 119 -14.63 4.45 0.00
CA ALA A 119 -14.91 3.24 -0.76
C ALA A 119 -14.90 1.97 0.13
N GLN A 120 -13.95 1.87 1.06
CA GLN A 120 -13.90 0.80 2.05
C GLN A 120 -15.15 0.80 2.94
N LYS A 121 -15.57 1.96 3.44
CA LYS A 121 -16.80 2.09 4.24
C LYS A 121 -18.03 1.67 3.46
N LYS A 122 -18.22 2.23 2.26
CA LYS A 122 -19.43 2.00 1.45
C LYS A 122 -19.45 0.62 0.78
N GLY A 123 -18.32 0.18 0.24
CA GLY A 123 -18.24 -1.07 -0.54
C GLY A 123 -18.04 -2.31 0.30
N LEU A 124 -17.34 -2.21 1.43
CA LEU A 124 -16.97 -3.35 2.26
C LEU A 124 -17.60 -3.34 3.66
N GLY A 125 -18.27 -2.26 4.06
CA GLY A 125 -18.83 -2.12 5.41
C GLY A 125 -17.75 -1.89 6.48
N ALA A 126 -16.60 -1.33 6.12
CA ALA A 126 -15.55 -1.00 7.08
C ALA A 126 -16.09 -0.02 8.13
N THR A 127 -15.82 -0.32 9.41
CA THR A 127 -16.25 0.50 10.57
C THR A 127 -15.14 1.45 11.03
N GLY A 128 -13.93 1.26 10.54
CA GLY A 128 -12.76 2.10 10.78
C GLY A 128 -11.71 1.87 9.71
N PHE A 129 -10.66 2.67 9.73
CA PHE A 129 -9.50 2.48 8.86
C PHE A 129 -8.24 3.07 9.52
N ARG A 130 -7.10 2.54 9.13
CA ARG A 130 -5.78 3.06 9.51
C ARG A 130 -5.06 3.55 8.25
N VAL A 131 -4.44 4.72 8.34
CA VAL A 131 -3.51 5.23 7.34
C VAL A 131 -2.10 5.07 7.89
N GLN A 132 -1.20 4.51 7.08
CA GLN A 132 0.20 4.33 7.44
C GLN A 132 1.07 4.71 6.25
N GLN A 133 2.16 5.42 6.51
CA GLN A 133 3.16 5.78 5.52
C GLN A 133 4.53 5.65 6.17
N ASN A 134 5.43 4.90 5.56
CA ASN A 134 6.75 4.59 6.09
C ASN A 134 7.81 5.36 5.28
N ASN A 135 8.80 5.92 5.99
CA ASN A 135 9.88 6.69 5.40
C ASN A 135 11.23 6.17 5.89
N GLY A 136 12.00 5.62 4.99
CA GLY A 136 13.29 5.01 5.28
C GLY A 136 13.21 3.58 5.82
N LEU A 137 14.30 2.85 5.69
CA LEU A 137 14.39 1.44 6.04
C LEU A 137 14.13 1.20 7.55
N SER A 138 14.65 2.07 8.42
CA SER A 138 14.43 1.99 9.88
C SER A 138 12.96 2.13 10.29
N SER A 139 12.12 2.66 9.39
CA SER A 139 10.66 2.74 9.54
C SER A 139 9.94 1.72 8.67
N SER A 140 10.62 0.65 8.23
CA SER A 140 10.09 -0.44 7.43
C SER A 140 9.62 -0.01 6.02
N GLN A 141 10.24 1.00 5.44
CA GLN A 141 10.07 1.28 4.02
C GLN A 141 10.98 0.37 3.21
N THR A 142 10.42 -0.66 2.59
CA THR A 142 11.14 -1.63 1.76
C THR A 142 11.14 -1.28 0.28
N VAL A 143 10.14 -0.50 -0.17
CA VAL A 143 10.04 -0.01 -1.54
C VAL A 143 10.18 1.51 -1.55
N TYR A 144 11.23 2.02 -2.17
CA TYR A 144 11.49 3.47 -2.31
C TYR A 144 10.70 4.08 -3.47
N HIS A 145 9.40 3.98 -3.34
CA HIS A 145 8.37 4.73 -4.03
C HIS A 145 7.35 5.14 -2.98
N ALA A 146 7.08 6.43 -2.82
CA ALA A 146 6.19 6.92 -1.77
C ALA A 146 4.80 6.25 -1.86
N HIS A 147 4.35 5.65 -0.77
CA HIS A 147 3.06 4.96 -0.75
C HIS A 147 2.39 5.09 0.61
N PHE A 148 1.08 5.29 0.57
CA PHE A 148 0.21 5.32 1.74
C PHE A 148 -0.62 4.04 1.77
N HIS A 149 -0.56 3.32 2.87
CA HIS A 149 -1.46 2.20 3.15
C HIS A 149 -2.77 2.74 3.70
N VAL A 150 -3.90 2.30 3.16
CA VAL A 150 -5.23 2.53 3.73
C VAL A 150 -5.80 1.15 4.08
N ILE A 151 -5.85 0.85 5.37
CA ILE A 151 -6.14 -0.48 5.89
C ILE A 151 -7.50 -0.44 6.60
N PRO A 152 -8.53 -1.12 6.08
CA PRO A 152 -9.83 -1.14 6.69
C PRO A 152 -9.86 -1.96 7.98
N SER A 153 -10.73 -1.58 8.90
CA SER A 153 -11.05 -2.32 10.11
C SER A 153 -12.53 -2.66 10.14
N PHE A 154 -12.87 -3.84 10.66
CA PHE A 154 -14.24 -4.32 10.73
C PHE A 154 -14.62 -4.55 12.19
N GLY A 155 -15.84 -4.17 12.58
CA GLY A 155 -16.34 -4.25 13.95
C GLY A 155 -16.28 -5.64 14.55
N GLY A 156 -16.36 -5.73 15.89
CA GLY A 156 -16.38 -6.98 16.64
C GLY A 156 -15.02 -7.47 17.14
N LYS A 157 -13.94 -6.79 16.86
CA LYS A 157 -12.61 -7.07 17.42
C LYS A 157 -12.19 -5.98 18.39
N ALA A 158 -11.51 -6.36 19.46
CA ALA A 158 -10.93 -5.40 20.38
C ALA A 158 -9.93 -4.49 19.62
N PRO A 159 -9.86 -3.19 19.97
CA PRO A 159 -8.85 -2.31 19.41
C PRO A 159 -7.44 -2.90 19.57
N GLY A 160 -6.65 -2.82 18.52
CA GLY A 160 -5.28 -3.32 18.57
C GLY A 160 -5.08 -4.82 18.29
N THR A 161 -6.14 -5.61 18.09
CA THR A 161 -6.00 -7.00 17.65
C THR A 161 -5.87 -7.05 16.13
N PRO A 162 -4.69 -7.38 15.55
CA PRO A 162 -4.57 -7.56 14.12
C PRO A 162 -5.26 -8.84 13.69
N ALA A 163 -5.86 -8.80 12.52
CA ALA A 163 -6.16 -10.05 11.84
C ALA A 163 -4.84 -10.69 11.37
N PRO A 164 -4.72 -12.02 11.39
CA PRO A 164 -3.60 -12.68 10.76
C PRO A 164 -3.57 -12.31 9.27
N ARG A 165 -2.37 -12.05 8.76
CA ARG A 165 -2.17 -11.85 7.33
C ARG A 165 -2.57 -13.11 6.59
N ARG A 166 -3.19 -12.95 5.45
CA ARG A 166 -3.54 -14.07 4.59
C ARG A 166 -3.53 -13.68 3.11
N LYS A 167 -3.26 -14.65 2.27
CA LYS A 167 -3.53 -14.52 0.85
C LYS A 167 -5.03 -14.56 0.62
N LEU A 168 -5.50 -13.75 -0.31
CA LEU A 168 -6.90 -13.78 -0.74
C LEU A 168 -7.06 -14.77 -1.89
N PRO A 169 -8.04 -15.70 -1.82
CA PRO A 169 -8.43 -16.44 -2.99
C PRO A 169 -8.79 -15.50 -4.14
N GLU A 170 -8.45 -15.84 -5.38
CA GLU A 170 -8.63 -14.97 -6.55
C GLU A 170 -10.07 -14.43 -6.68
N ALA A 171 -11.06 -15.29 -6.49
CA ALA A 171 -12.47 -14.90 -6.54
C ALA A 171 -12.82 -13.85 -5.46
N GLU A 172 -12.30 -14.01 -4.22
CA GLU A 172 -12.49 -13.05 -3.14
C GLU A 172 -11.78 -11.72 -3.46
N TYR A 173 -10.54 -11.79 -3.95
CA TYR A 173 -9.76 -10.63 -4.37
C TYR A 173 -10.52 -9.80 -5.42
N ASN A 174 -10.98 -10.45 -6.49
CA ASN A 174 -11.70 -9.81 -7.57
C ASN A 174 -13.03 -9.20 -7.10
N ALA A 175 -13.76 -9.89 -6.22
CA ALA A 175 -15.01 -9.38 -5.65
C ALA A 175 -14.77 -8.12 -4.77
N ILE A 176 -13.72 -8.11 -3.96
CA ILE A 176 -13.34 -6.95 -3.15
C ILE A 176 -12.95 -5.78 -4.05
N ALA A 177 -12.09 -6.01 -5.05
CA ALA A 177 -11.68 -4.98 -6.00
C ALA A 177 -12.89 -4.37 -6.73
N ALA A 178 -13.82 -5.20 -7.18
CA ALA A 178 -15.05 -4.75 -7.84
C ALA A 178 -15.91 -3.86 -6.92
N LYS A 179 -16.10 -4.25 -5.64
CA LYS A 179 -16.85 -3.47 -4.65
C LYS A 179 -16.19 -2.12 -4.38
N LEU A 180 -14.85 -2.07 -4.26
CA LEU A 180 -14.11 -0.83 -4.04
C LEU A 180 -14.25 0.11 -5.24
N ARG A 181 -14.11 -0.39 -6.47
CA ARG A 181 -14.32 0.41 -7.69
C ARG A 181 -15.74 0.97 -7.78
N ALA A 182 -16.74 0.12 -7.53
CA ALA A 182 -18.15 0.53 -7.57
C ALA A 182 -18.49 1.60 -6.51
N ALA A 183 -17.82 1.53 -5.35
CA ALA A 183 -18.02 2.46 -4.24
C ALA A 183 -17.08 3.68 -4.29
N TRP A 184 -16.18 3.76 -5.27
CA TRP A 184 -15.25 4.88 -5.41
C TRP A 184 -16.01 6.19 -5.62
N PRO A 185 -15.75 7.25 -4.81
CA PRO A 185 -16.45 8.52 -4.98
C PRO A 185 -16.13 9.14 -6.33
N ARG A 186 -17.17 9.39 -7.12
CA ARG A 186 -17.05 10.20 -8.33
C ARG A 186 -16.74 11.63 -7.92
N SER A 187 -15.91 12.31 -8.69
CA SER A 187 -15.68 13.75 -8.48
C SER A 187 -17.02 14.48 -8.57
N GLY A 188 -17.41 15.15 -7.49
CA GLY A 188 -18.43 16.17 -7.53
C GLY A 188 -17.82 17.44 -8.04
#